data_1866f89c50c94a0f19c5bdf252e03455
#
_entry.id   1866f89c50c94a0f19c5bdf252e03455
#
_cell.length_a   1.000
_cell.length_b   1.000
_cell.length_c   1.000
_cell.angle_alpha   90.00
_cell.angle_beta   90.00
_cell.angle_gamma   90.00
#
_symmetry.space_group_name_H-M   'P 1'
#
loop_
_entity.id
_entity.type
_entity.pdbx_description
1 polymer ?
#
loop_
_entity_poly.entity_id
_entity_poly.type
_entity_poly.pdbx_seq_one_letter_code
_entity_poly.pdbx_strand_id
1 'polypeptide(L)'
;MDRRSFCKVLGFAAGSTLLPGLMVRAAGQSSVGHAVPDGRYAIGIRSDLSGCDLTHTFYYSDSFFTHPATQYDHQLALATLGLVCAAANTIASDAEYWVNGSVGREAHIAAAYEALGFGDALFCNYDLDTGRAGDFVGYSLARKTLTLNGQRTTLVALILRGGGYGGEWASNFHTGDTSAHTGFVTPVAAVFPSLKAYLARAGQGGAFKLWLGGYSRGSIIA
;
A
#
# COMPACT_ATOMS: atom_id res chain seq x y z
N MET A 1 -9.21 6.04 -19.16
CA MET A 1 -8.22 4.99 -19.41
C MET A 1 -8.90 3.66 -19.14
N ASP A 2 -9.09 2.78 -20.14
CA ASP A 2 -9.77 1.53 -19.91
C ASP A 2 -8.83 0.46 -19.30
N ARG A 3 -9.41 -0.59 -18.69
CA ARG A 3 -8.65 -1.67 -18.03
C ARG A 3 -7.71 -2.42 -18.99
N ARG A 4 -7.97 -2.42 -20.29
CA ARG A 4 -7.13 -3.07 -21.32
C ARG A 4 -5.92 -2.21 -21.68
N SER A 5 -6.04 -0.90 -21.57
CA SER A 5 -4.93 0.03 -21.79
C SER A 5 -3.92 -0.02 -20.65
N PHE A 6 -4.36 -0.26 -19.41
CA PHE A 6 -3.49 -0.44 -18.25
C PHE A 6 -2.51 -1.62 -18.43
N CYS A 7 -2.99 -2.75 -18.91
CA CYS A 7 -2.14 -3.93 -19.15
C CYS A 7 -1.15 -3.75 -20.31
N LYS A 8 -1.43 -2.88 -21.28
CA LYS A 8 -0.55 -2.61 -22.42
C LYS A 8 0.58 -1.63 -22.09
N VAL A 9 0.40 -0.77 -21.12
CA VAL A 9 1.42 0.22 -20.70
C VAL A 9 2.52 -0.40 -19.82
N LEU A 10 2.30 -1.59 -19.26
CA LEU A 10 3.30 -2.32 -18.47
C LEU A 10 4.47 -2.90 -19.30
N GLY A 11 4.41 -2.82 -20.62
CA GLY A 11 5.51 -3.21 -21.51
C GLY A 11 6.36 -2.01 -21.89
N PHE A 12 7.55 -1.91 -21.37
CA PHE A 12 8.69 -1.02 -21.69
C PHE A 12 8.99 0.17 -20.76
N ALA A 13 10.05 0.04 -20.03
CA ALA A 13 11.31 0.81 -20.07
C ALA A 13 12.10 0.64 -18.77
N ALA A 14 13.25 0.03 -18.85
CA ALA A 14 14.30 0.12 -17.85
C ALA A 14 14.95 1.51 -17.95
N GLY A 15 14.79 2.29 -16.89
CA GLY A 15 15.42 3.60 -16.76
C GLY A 15 15.11 4.12 -15.37
N SER A 16 16.02 3.89 -14.42
CA SER A 16 15.91 4.38 -13.06
C SER A 16 16.27 5.86 -13.02
N THR A 17 15.28 6.72 -13.11
CA THR A 17 15.41 8.09 -12.62
C THR A 17 14.59 8.19 -11.33
N LEU A 18 15.29 8.22 -10.20
CA LEU A 18 14.70 8.58 -8.92
C LEU A 18 14.18 10.03 -9.03
N LEU A 19 12.89 10.20 -8.93
CA LEU A 19 12.27 11.51 -8.87
C LEU A 19 12.75 12.21 -7.58
N PRO A 20 13.22 13.47 -7.66
CA PRO A 20 13.64 14.22 -6.48
C PRO A 20 12.46 14.41 -5.54
N GLY A 21 12.57 13.91 -4.31
CA GLY A 21 11.60 14.14 -3.26
C GLY A 21 10.83 12.91 -2.77
N LEU A 22 11.09 11.72 -3.32
CA LEU A 22 10.52 10.49 -2.81
C LEU A 22 11.33 10.00 -1.60
N MET A 23 10.76 10.08 -0.41
CA MET A 23 11.33 9.44 0.79
C MET A 23 10.90 7.97 0.78
N VAL A 24 11.86 7.10 0.50
CA VAL A 24 11.67 5.63 0.43
C VAL A 24 12.41 5.01 1.60
N ARG A 25 11.71 4.30 2.45
CA ARG A 25 12.29 3.46 3.49
C ARG A 25 12.08 2.00 3.14
N ALA A 26 13.16 1.25 2.96
CA ALA A 26 13.10 -0.19 2.86
C ALA A 26 13.08 -0.77 4.28
N ALA A 27 12.11 -1.61 4.57
CA ALA A 27 12.19 -2.44 5.78
C ALA A 27 13.38 -3.40 5.64
N GLY A 28 14.10 -3.63 6.72
CA GLY A 28 15.38 -4.32 6.72
C GLY A 28 15.39 -5.81 6.34
N GLN A 29 14.32 -6.32 5.75
CA GLN A 29 14.24 -7.68 5.22
C GLN A 29 14.06 -7.64 3.70
N SER A 30 15.12 -7.89 2.98
CA SER A 30 15.12 -8.00 1.50
C SER A 30 14.64 -9.38 1.00
N SER A 31 14.10 -10.24 1.86
CA SER A 31 13.59 -11.56 1.45
C SER A 31 12.18 -11.45 0.89
N VAL A 32 11.95 -12.13 -0.23
CA VAL A 32 10.59 -12.32 -0.78
C VAL A 32 9.77 -13.11 0.24
N GLY A 33 8.55 -12.65 0.53
CA GLY A 33 7.65 -13.33 1.42
C GLY A 33 7.18 -14.69 0.89
N HIS A 34 6.46 -15.41 1.73
CA HIS A 34 6.02 -16.80 1.48
C HIS A 34 4.55 -16.98 1.84
N ALA A 35 3.97 -18.08 1.37
CA ALA A 35 2.61 -18.46 1.73
C ALA A 35 2.48 -18.67 3.25
N VAL A 36 1.31 -18.34 3.78
CA VAL A 36 0.96 -18.55 5.17
C VAL A 36 -0.22 -19.51 5.28
N PRO A 37 -0.40 -20.21 6.42
CA PRO A 37 -1.58 -21.05 6.63
C PRO A 37 -2.88 -20.27 6.54
N ASP A 38 -3.91 -20.92 6.04
CA ASP A 38 -5.27 -20.37 6.10
C ASP A 38 -5.72 -20.27 7.55
N GLY A 39 -6.34 -19.16 7.93
CA GLY A 39 -6.77 -19.01 9.31
C GLY A 39 -7.17 -17.60 9.72
N ARG A 40 -7.36 -17.43 11.02
CA ARG A 40 -7.66 -16.13 11.61
C ARG A 40 -6.35 -15.41 11.93
N TYR A 41 -6.25 -14.19 11.46
CA TYR A 41 -5.13 -13.30 11.69
C TYR A 41 -5.58 -12.09 12.50
N ALA A 42 -4.72 -11.63 13.38
CA ALA A 42 -4.93 -10.44 14.18
C ALA A 42 -3.82 -9.44 13.84
N ILE A 43 -4.20 -8.23 13.48
CA ILE A 43 -3.27 -7.15 13.19
C ILE A 43 -3.57 -5.95 14.08
N GLY A 44 -2.51 -5.25 14.47
CA GLY A 44 -2.61 -4.00 15.21
C GLY A 44 -3.07 -2.88 14.29
N ILE A 45 -4.00 -2.09 14.77
CA ILE A 45 -4.44 -0.83 14.16
C ILE A 45 -4.55 0.22 15.26
N ARG A 46 -4.49 1.49 14.90
CA ARG A 46 -4.71 2.57 15.84
C ARG A 46 -5.99 3.31 15.50
N SER A 47 -6.76 3.61 16.51
CA SER A 47 -7.97 4.40 16.35
C SER A 47 -7.65 5.88 16.53
N ASP A 48 -7.91 6.69 15.52
CA ASP A 48 -7.77 8.15 15.59
C ASP A 48 -8.76 8.77 16.58
N LEU A 49 -9.90 8.12 16.80
CA LEU A 49 -10.94 8.63 17.71
C LEU A 49 -10.61 8.40 19.17
N SER A 50 -10.01 7.26 19.50
CA SER A 50 -9.71 6.88 20.87
C SER A 50 -8.25 7.09 21.26
N GLY A 51 -7.37 7.30 20.29
CA GLY A 51 -5.93 7.34 20.53
C GLY A 51 -5.35 6.01 21.03
N CYS A 52 -6.12 4.93 20.96
CA CYS A 52 -5.74 3.62 21.48
C CYS A 52 -5.38 2.66 20.36
N ASP A 53 -4.44 1.77 20.66
CA ASP A 53 -4.16 0.63 19.81
C ASP A 53 -5.29 -0.40 19.92
N LEU A 54 -5.75 -0.87 18.79
CA LEU A 54 -6.81 -1.86 18.65
C LEU A 54 -6.27 -3.08 17.89
N THR A 55 -6.99 -4.16 18.00
CA THR A 55 -6.70 -5.37 17.22
C THR A 55 -7.87 -5.66 16.28
N HIS A 56 -7.57 -5.71 14.99
CA HIS A 56 -8.53 -6.18 13.99
C HIS A 56 -8.26 -7.65 13.66
N THR A 57 -9.30 -8.48 13.78
CA THR A 57 -9.20 -9.92 13.52
C THR A 57 -10.06 -10.29 12.31
N PHE A 58 -9.46 -10.99 11.35
CA PHE A 58 -10.12 -11.43 10.13
C PHE A 58 -9.63 -12.82 9.72
N TYR A 59 -10.38 -13.49 8.86
CA TYR A 59 -9.93 -14.71 8.21
C TYR A 59 -9.13 -14.35 6.96
N TYR A 60 -8.01 -15.04 6.76
CA TYR A 60 -7.16 -14.86 5.58
C TYR A 60 -6.80 -16.21 4.97
N SER A 61 -6.77 -16.25 3.65
CA SER A 61 -6.30 -17.38 2.84
C SER A 61 -5.63 -16.87 1.58
N ASP A 62 -4.50 -17.46 1.23
CA ASP A 62 -3.85 -17.19 -0.05
C ASP A 62 -4.69 -17.65 -1.24
N SER A 63 -5.65 -18.55 -1.02
CA SER A 63 -6.60 -19.03 -2.03
C SER A 63 -7.55 -17.94 -2.55
N PHE A 64 -7.75 -16.83 -1.81
CA PHE A 64 -8.53 -15.68 -2.29
C PHE A 64 -8.04 -15.16 -3.65
N PHE A 65 -6.75 -15.29 -3.88
CA PHE A 65 -6.13 -14.83 -5.13
C PHE A 65 -6.22 -15.83 -6.28
N THR A 66 -6.89 -16.98 -6.10
CA THR A 66 -7.20 -17.89 -7.20
C THR A 66 -8.38 -17.41 -8.06
N HIS A 67 -9.27 -16.62 -7.46
CA HIS A 67 -10.48 -16.13 -8.12
C HIS A 67 -10.20 -14.94 -9.05
N PRO A 68 -11.05 -14.70 -10.06
CA PRO A 68 -11.00 -13.49 -10.86
C PRO A 68 -11.22 -12.22 -10.02
N ALA A 69 -10.52 -11.14 -10.34
CA ALA A 69 -10.67 -9.86 -9.65
C ALA A 69 -12.06 -9.22 -9.80
N THR A 70 -12.89 -9.77 -10.69
CA THR A 70 -14.29 -9.33 -10.88
C THR A 70 -15.26 -10.00 -9.94
N GLN A 71 -14.82 -11.03 -9.22
CA GLN A 71 -15.64 -11.74 -8.24
C GLN A 71 -15.42 -11.11 -6.86
N TYR A 72 -16.49 -10.66 -6.23
CA TYR A 72 -16.42 -10.15 -4.87
C TYR A 72 -16.17 -11.27 -3.87
N ASP A 73 -15.22 -11.08 -2.99
CA ASP A 73 -14.95 -11.95 -1.84
C ASP A 73 -15.00 -11.12 -0.56
N HIS A 74 -15.94 -11.47 0.32
CA HIS A 74 -16.18 -10.74 1.56
C HIS A 74 -15.00 -10.86 2.54
N GLN A 75 -14.37 -12.02 2.63
CA GLN A 75 -13.25 -12.24 3.55
C GLN A 75 -12.00 -11.47 3.07
N LEU A 76 -11.75 -11.48 1.76
CA LEU A 76 -10.70 -10.64 1.17
C LEU A 76 -10.96 -9.15 1.42
N ALA A 77 -12.22 -8.71 1.34
CA ALA A 77 -12.58 -7.33 1.65
C ALA A 77 -12.29 -6.96 3.10
N LEU A 78 -12.60 -7.87 4.06
CA LEU A 78 -12.27 -7.68 5.48
C LEU A 78 -10.75 -7.66 5.73
N ALA A 79 -10.00 -8.53 5.06
CA ALA A 79 -8.54 -8.52 5.14
C ALA A 79 -7.96 -7.20 4.54
N THR A 80 -8.52 -6.74 3.42
CA THR A 80 -8.14 -5.45 2.82
C THR A 80 -8.43 -4.28 3.77
N LEU A 81 -9.61 -4.30 4.42
CA LEU A 81 -9.96 -3.30 5.44
C LEU A 81 -8.92 -3.29 6.57
N GLY A 82 -8.50 -4.45 7.05
CA GLY A 82 -7.45 -4.58 8.05
C GLY A 82 -6.15 -3.89 7.62
N LEU A 83 -5.69 -4.17 6.40
CA LEU A 83 -4.45 -3.56 5.88
C LEU A 83 -4.58 -2.04 5.71
N VAL A 84 -5.69 -1.55 5.20
CA VAL A 84 -5.87 -0.10 5.02
C VAL A 84 -5.99 0.63 6.36
N CYS A 85 -6.59 -0.01 7.38
CA CYS A 85 -6.61 0.53 8.74
C CYS A 85 -5.22 0.53 9.38
N ALA A 86 -4.42 -0.53 9.17
CA ALA A 86 -3.04 -0.56 9.63
C ALA A 86 -2.17 0.50 8.94
N ALA A 87 -2.42 0.76 7.65
CA ALA A 87 -1.74 1.81 6.89
C ALA A 87 -2.17 3.23 7.31
N ALA A 88 -3.39 3.38 7.81
CA ALA A 88 -3.96 4.67 8.23
C ALA A 88 -3.44 5.17 9.58
N ASN A 89 -2.46 4.52 10.17
CA ASN A 89 -1.83 4.96 11.41
C ASN A 89 -1.13 6.32 11.21
N THR A 90 -1.88 7.38 11.42
CA THR A 90 -1.51 8.71 10.93
C THR A 90 -1.45 9.76 11.99
N ILE A 91 -1.50 9.40 13.27
CA ILE A 91 -1.68 10.39 14.31
C ILE A 91 -0.45 11.29 14.41
N ALA A 92 -0.57 12.43 13.77
CA ALA A 92 0.40 13.52 13.84
C ALA A 92 0.58 14.04 15.28
N SER A 93 -0.40 13.79 16.15
CA SER A 93 -0.36 14.20 17.56
C SER A 93 0.43 13.26 18.46
N ASP A 94 0.81 12.09 17.99
CA ASP A 94 1.58 11.16 18.79
C ASP A 94 3.06 11.51 18.78
N ALA A 95 3.41 12.50 19.57
CA ALA A 95 4.80 12.80 19.89
C ALA A 95 5.57 11.56 20.36
N GLU A 96 4.88 10.57 20.95
CA GLU A 96 5.49 9.30 21.37
C GLU A 96 6.04 8.47 20.23
N TYR A 97 5.39 8.46 19.07
CA TYR A 97 5.92 7.78 17.87
C TYR A 97 7.16 8.50 17.30
N TRP A 98 7.31 9.78 17.59
CA TRP A 98 8.44 10.59 17.13
C TRP A 98 9.61 10.60 18.10
N VAL A 99 9.35 10.60 19.39
CA VAL A 99 10.37 10.81 20.43
C VAL A 99 11.29 9.62 20.59
N ASN A 100 10.83 8.40 20.31
CA ASN A 100 11.63 7.21 20.55
C ASN A 100 12.44 6.72 19.33
N GLY A 101 12.32 7.35 18.17
CA GLY A 101 13.15 7.08 16.99
C GLY A 101 13.12 5.65 16.42
N SER A 102 12.35 4.74 17.04
CA SER A 102 12.41 3.31 16.77
C SER A 102 11.14 2.74 16.14
N VAL A 103 10.02 3.46 16.14
CA VAL A 103 8.77 2.99 15.56
C VAL A 103 8.29 4.03 14.54
N GLY A 104 8.45 3.72 13.26
CA GLY A 104 7.96 4.56 12.19
C GLY A 104 6.44 4.46 12.05
N ARG A 105 5.85 5.41 11.37
CA ARG A 105 4.39 5.45 11.09
C ARG A 105 3.91 4.25 10.26
N GLU A 106 4.84 3.54 9.60
CA GLU A 106 4.59 2.30 8.88
C GLU A 106 4.51 1.06 9.77
N ALA A 107 4.75 1.17 11.09
CA ALA A 107 4.92 0.01 11.96
C ALA A 107 3.74 -0.96 11.94
N HIS A 108 2.51 -0.48 11.97
CA HIS A 108 1.34 -1.35 11.94
C HIS A 108 1.17 -2.07 10.60
N ILE A 109 1.35 -1.37 9.48
CA ILE A 109 1.25 -2.01 8.16
C ILE A 109 2.45 -2.93 7.91
N ALA A 110 3.63 -2.62 8.43
CA ALA A 110 4.79 -3.50 8.37
C ALA A 110 4.55 -4.80 9.13
N ALA A 111 4.03 -4.72 10.35
CA ALA A 111 3.66 -5.89 11.15
C ALA A 111 2.53 -6.71 10.50
N ALA A 112 1.56 -6.04 9.87
CA ALA A 112 0.49 -6.71 9.14
C ALA A 112 1.03 -7.48 7.91
N TYR A 113 1.96 -6.90 7.18
CA TYR A 113 2.63 -7.59 6.07
C TYR A 113 3.40 -8.82 6.55
N GLU A 114 4.17 -8.70 7.63
CA GLU A 114 4.89 -9.82 8.22
C GLU A 114 3.94 -10.94 8.65
N ALA A 115 2.86 -10.60 9.36
CA ALA A 115 1.85 -11.56 9.81
C ALA A 115 1.20 -12.33 8.65
N LEU A 116 1.01 -11.68 7.50
CA LEU A 116 0.46 -12.28 6.29
C LEU A 116 1.53 -12.87 5.35
N GLY A 117 2.77 -12.98 5.80
CA GLY A 117 3.86 -13.59 5.05
C GLY A 117 4.39 -12.78 3.88
N PHE A 118 4.12 -11.48 3.82
CA PHE A 118 4.73 -10.59 2.83
C PHE A 118 6.13 -10.18 3.24
N GLY A 119 7.01 -10.02 2.25
CA GLY A 119 8.37 -9.50 2.43
C GLY A 119 8.70 -8.43 1.38
N ASP A 120 9.97 -8.05 1.32
CA ASP A 120 10.47 -6.99 0.42
C ASP A 120 9.62 -5.70 0.49
N ALA A 121 9.24 -5.32 1.71
CA ALA A 121 8.34 -4.20 1.93
C ALA A 121 9.03 -2.86 1.65
N LEU A 122 8.29 -1.98 1.00
CA LEU A 122 8.67 -0.61 0.64
C LEU A 122 7.63 0.35 1.17
N PHE A 123 8.05 1.34 1.94
CA PHE A 123 7.18 2.37 2.49
C PHE A 123 7.55 3.72 1.91
N CYS A 124 6.56 4.41 1.35
CA CYS A 124 6.74 5.68 0.67
C CYS A 124 5.87 6.75 1.33
N ASN A 125 6.46 7.89 1.62
CA ASN A 125 5.78 9.07 2.17
C ASN A 125 5.12 8.87 3.55
N TYR A 126 5.53 7.86 4.31
CA TYR A 126 5.03 7.65 5.68
C TYR A 126 5.63 8.65 6.68
N ASP A 127 6.88 9.08 6.45
CA ASP A 127 7.60 10.01 7.31
C ASP A 127 7.42 11.48 6.88
N LEU A 128 6.71 11.73 5.79
CA LEU A 128 6.42 13.07 5.35
C LEU A 128 5.38 13.68 6.24
N ASP A 129 5.85 14.21 7.36
CA ASP A 129 5.11 15.15 8.12
C ASP A 129 5.44 16.54 7.63
N THR A 130 4.49 17.40 7.60
CA THR A 130 4.90 18.71 7.95
C THR A 130 5.35 19.68 6.93
N GLY A 131 4.57 20.64 6.72
CA GLY A 131 4.97 21.82 5.98
C GLY A 131 5.25 21.59 4.49
N ARG A 132 5.23 20.38 4.02
CA ARG A 132 5.14 20.06 2.59
C ARG A 132 3.68 20.17 2.19
N ALA A 133 3.28 21.36 1.80
CA ALA A 133 2.12 21.49 0.93
C ALA A 133 2.43 20.72 -0.35
N GLY A 134 1.66 19.67 -0.65
CA GLY A 134 1.89 18.90 -1.86
C GLY A 134 0.86 17.82 -2.06
N ASP A 135 0.56 17.58 -3.31
CA ASP A 135 -0.33 16.50 -3.73
C ASP A 135 0.44 15.18 -3.67
N PHE A 136 0.53 14.58 -2.49
CA PHE A 136 1.17 13.28 -2.27
C PHE A 136 0.26 12.33 -1.49
N VAL A 137 0.58 11.08 -1.47
CA VAL A 137 -0.09 10.03 -0.69
C VAL A 137 0.95 9.11 -0.08
N GLY A 138 0.72 8.68 1.16
CA GLY A 138 1.48 7.60 1.76
C GLY A 138 1.02 6.25 1.19
N TYR A 139 1.95 5.39 0.81
CA TYR A 139 1.65 4.07 0.31
C TYR A 139 2.75 3.07 0.62
N SER A 140 2.38 1.82 0.61
CA SER A 140 3.31 0.71 0.82
C SER A 140 3.15 -0.36 -0.25
N LEU A 141 4.25 -1.02 -0.56
CA LEU A 141 4.35 -2.16 -1.44
C LEU A 141 5.00 -3.31 -0.69
N ALA A 142 4.46 -4.51 -0.82
CA ALA A 142 5.08 -5.72 -0.32
C ALA A 142 4.75 -6.90 -1.24
N ARG A 143 5.54 -7.96 -1.21
CA ARG A 143 5.30 -9.12 -2.07
C ARG A 143 5.55 -10.44 -1.38
N LYS A 144 4.89 -11.48 -1.89
CA LYS A 144 5.16 -12.86 -1.56
C LYS A 144 4.99 -13.77 -2.77
N THR A 145 5.61 -14.94 -2.71
CA THR A 145 5.46 -15.96 -3.75
C THR A 145 4.45 -17.00 -3.31
N LEU A 146 3.49 -17.28 -4.17
CA LEU A 146 2.43 -18.27 -3.98
C LEU A 146 2.46 -19.30 -5.11
N THR A 147 1.84 -20.45 -4.87
CA THR A 147 1.46 -21.39 -5.92
C THR A 147 -0.05 -21.34 -6.06
N LEU A 148 -0.54 -20.69 -7.10
CA LEU A 148 -1.97 -20.55 -7.39
C LEU A 148 -2.33 -21.39 -8.61
N ASN A 149 -3.26 -22.31 -8.45
CA ASN A 149 -3.68 -23.23 -9.52
C ASN A 149 -2.49 -23.95 -10.18
N GLY A 150 -1.50 -24.36 -9.38
CA GLY A 150 -0.28 -25.03 -9.86
C GLY A 150 0.76 -24.11 -10.48
N GLN A 151 0.50 -22.80 -10.59
CA GLN A 151 1.42 -21.83 -11.16
C GLN A 151 2.09 -21.00 -10.07
N ARG A 152 3.41 -20.89 -10.13
CA ARG A 152 4.16 -19.95 -9.28
C ARG A 152 3.80 -18.51 -9.65
N THR A 153 3.27 -17.78 -8.71
CA THR A 153 2.72 -16.43 -8.88
C THR A 153 3.28 -15.50 -7.82
N THR A 154 3.70 -14.32 -8.21
CA THR A 154 4.06 -13.26 -7.27
C THR A 154 2.81 -12.44 -6.94
N LEU A 155 2.40 -12.45 -5.69
CA LEU A 155 1.38 -11.55 -5.18
C LEU A 155 2.05 -10.27 -4.68
N VAL A 156 1.64 -9.14 -5.22
CA VAL A 156 2.10 -7.81 -4.80
C VAL A 156 0.93 -7.08 -4.15
N ALA A 157 1.09 -6.66 -2.91
CA ALA A 157 0.16 -5.77 -2.24
C ALA A 157 0.61 -4.32 -2.43
N LEU A 158 -0.31 -3.45 -2.84
CA LEU A 158 -0.18 -2.00 -2.83
C LEU A 158 -1.29 -1.43 -1.96
N ILE A 159 -0.91 -0.86 -0.82
CA ILE A 159 -1.85 -0.26 0.11
C ILE A 159 -1.59 1.24 0.19
N LEU A 160 -2.64 2.00 -0.14
CA LEU A 160 -2.61 3.46 -0.13
C LEU A 160 -3.33 3.98 1.11
N ARG A 161 -2.64 4.83 1.84
CA ARG A 161 -3.16 5.45 3.06
C ARG A 161 -4.22 6.50 2.73
N GLY A 162 -5.18 6.69 3.64
CA GLY A 162 -6.05 7.87 3.63
C GLY A 162 -5.27 9.14 3.96
N GLY A 163 -5.84 10.31 3.64
CA GLY A 163 -5.27 11.58 4.02
C GLY A 163 -5.33 11.77 5.53
N GLY A 164 -4.18 11.82 6.19
CA GLY A 164 -4.10 11.98 7.64
C GLY A 164 -3.22 13.13 8.09
N TYR A 165 -2.39 13.65 7.20
CA TYR A 165 -1.50 14.76 7.52
C TYR A 165 -2.01 16.08 6.94
N GLY A 166 -1.73 17.18 7.61
CA GLY A 166 -2.19 18.49 7.18
C GLY A 166 -1.87 18.82 5.72
N GLY A 167 -0.70 18.45 5.23
CA GLY A 167 -0.31 18.63 3.84
C GLY A 167 -1.12 17.78 2.85
N GLU A 168 -1.43 16.53 3.22
CA GLU A 168 -2.29 15.65 2.42
C GLU A 168 -3.74 16.13 2.40
N TRP A 169 -4.23 16.67 3.52
CA TRP A 169 -5.58 17.21 3.62
C TRP A 169 -5.81 18.39 2.70
N ALA A 170 -4.84 19.30 2.61
CA ALA A 170 -4.95 20.48 1.75
C ALA A 170 -5.18 20.09 0.28
N SER A 171 -4.56 19.02 -0.19
CA SER A 171 -4.70 18.56 -1.57
C SER A 171 -6.10 18.00 -1.91
N ASN A 172 -6.91 17.63 -0.91
CA ASN A 172 -8.32 17.26 -1.14
C ASN A 172 -9.15 18.42 -1.69
N PHE A 173 -8.69 19.65 -1.55
CA PHE A 173 -9.34 20.85 -2.05
C PHE A 173 -8.69 21.39 -3.35
N HIS A 174 -7.67 20.71 -3.85
CA HIS A 174 -6.96 21.08 -5.07
C HIS A 174 -7.69 20.55 -6.29
N THR A 175 -8.79 21.19 -6.65
CA THR A 175 -9.65 20.71 -7.74
C THR A 175 -9.04 20.92 -9.12
N GLY A 176 -8.13 21.91 -9.27
CA GLY A 176 -7.53 22.24 -10.57
C GLY A 176 -8.50 22.87 -11.55
N ASP A 177 -8.02 23.15 -12.74
CA ASP A 177 -8.77 23.82 -13.82
C ASP A 177 -9.26 22.81 -14.88
N THR A 178 -9.03 21.53 -14.68
CA THR A 178 -9.37 20.47 -15.64
C THR A 178 -10.52 19.61 -15.13
N SER A 179 -11.02 18.72 -15.97
CA SER A 179 -12.04 17.73 -15.59
C SER A 179 -11.56 16.69 -14.56
N ALA A 180 -10.26 16.67 -14.24
CA ALA A 180 -9.65 15.76 -13.28
C ALA A 180 -9.18 16.52 -12.04
N HIS A 181 -9.52 16.01 -10.87
CA HIS A 181 -9.13 16.58 -9.58
C HIS A 181 -7.62 16.49 -9.38
N THR A 182 -6.91 17.61 -9.47
CA THR A 182 -5.44 17.68 -9.45
C THR A 182 -4.84 17.02 -8.21
N GLY A 183 -5.44 17.27 -7.03
CA GLY A 183 -4.98 16.70 -5.77
C GLY A 183 -5.05 15.16 -5.69
N PHE A 184 -5.77 14.50 -6.60
CA PHE A 184 -5.80 13.04 -6.71
C PHE A 184 -4.98 12.53 -7.90
N VAL A 185 -4.95 13.26 -9.01
CA VAL A 185 -4.19 12.86 -10.21
C VAL A 185 -2.69 12.95 -9.99
N THR A 186 -2.23 14.00 -9.32
CA THR A 186 -0.81 14.20 -9.04
C THR A 186 -0.19 13.06 -8.23
N PRO A 187 -0.81 12.58 -7.10
CA PRO A 187 -0.32 11.40 -6.39
C PRO A 187 -0.26 10.14 -7.24
N VAL A 188 -1.24 9.91 -8.13
CA VAL A 188 -1.20 8.76 -9.06
C VAL A 188 0.06 8.80 -9.92
N ALA A 189 0.41 9.98 -10.43
CA ALA A 189 1.62 10.16 -11.23
C ALA A 189 2.91 9.85 -10.45
N ALA A 190 2.90 9.98 -9.13
CA ALA A 190 4.02 9.61 -8.27
C ALA A 190 4.02 8.11 -7.89
N VAL A 191 2.86 7.54 -7.58
CA VAL A 191 2.72 6.12 -7.19
C VAL A 191 3.01 5.19 -8.35
N PHE A 192 2.53 5.53 -9.56
CA PHE A 192 2.61 4.66 -10.71
C PHE A 192 4.03 4.28 -11.14
N PRO A 193 5.02 5.20 -11.22
CA PRO A 193 6.41 4.85 -11.51
C PRO A 193 7.02 3.92 -10.45
N SER A 194 6.72 4.14 -9.17
CA SER A 194 7.20 3.28 -8.07
C SER A 194 6.62 1.88 -8.16
N LEU A 195 5.32 1.76 -8.39
CA LEU A 195 4.66 0.48 -8.62
C LEU A 195 5.29 -0.24 -9.83
N LYS A 196 5.48 0.46 -10.94
CA LYS A 196 6.08 -0.09 -12.14
C LYS A 196 7.50 -0.61 -11.91
N ALA A 197 8.33 0.16 -11.21
CA ALA A 197 9.69 -0.24 -10.86
C ALA A 197 9.69 -1.45 -9.90
N TYR A 198 8.76 -1.47 -8.93
CA TYR A 198 8.60 -2.58 -8.00
C TYR A 198 8.16 -3.85 -8.73
N LEU A 199 7.18 -3.78 -9.62
CA LEU A 199 6.70 -4.90 -10.43
C LEU A 199 7.78 -5.44 -11.38
N ALA A 200 8.57 -4.57 -12.00
CA ALA A 200 9.68 -4.98 -12.86
C ALA A 200 10.73 -5.79 -12.08
N ARG A 201 11.01 -5.39 -10.83
CA ARG A 201 11.90 -6.13 -9.93
C ARG A 201 11.27 -7.43 -9.42
N ALA A 202 9.97 -7.40 -9.13
CA ALA A 202 9.24 -8.54 -8.60
C ALA A 202 8.90 -9.61 -9.64
N GLY A 203 8.65 -9.19 -10.87
CA GLY A 203 8.09 -10.01 -11.94
C GLY A 203 9.10 -10.68 -12.87
N GLN A 204 10.37 -10.77 -12.51
CA GLN A 204 11.37 -11.43 -13.37
C GLN A 204 10.99 -12.90 -13.59
N GLY A 205 10.27 -13.15 -14.71
CA GLY A 205 10.01 -14.48 -15.24
C GLY A 205 8.75 -15.19 -14.76
N GLY A 206 7.78 -14.54 -14.11
CA GLY A 206 6.57 -15.21 -13.61
C GLY A 206 5.27 -14.42 -13.73
N ALA A 207 4.15 -15.10 -13.50
CA ALA A 207 2.85 -14.48 -13.32
C ALA A 207 2.83 -13.63 -12.06
N PHE A 208 2.10 -12.51 -12.09
CA PHE A 208 1.86 -11.73 -10.89
C PHE A 208 0.38 -11.40 -10.73
N LYS A 209 -0.03 -11.16 -9.49
CA LYS A 209 -1.31 -10.57 -9.11
C LYS A 209 -1.07 -9.34 -8.27
N LEU A 210 -1.92 -8.34 -8.43
CA LEU A 210 -1.89 -7.12 -7.64
C LEU A 210 -3.07 -7.14 -6.67
N TRP A 211 -2.77 -7.00 -5.38
CA TRP A 211 -3.75 -6.72 -4.33
C TRP A 211 -3.70 -5.24 -4.01
N LEU A 212 -4.73 -4.52 -4.43
CA LEU A 212 -4.83 -3.08 -4.30
C LEU A 212 -5.84 -2.73 -3.22
N GLY A 213 -5.42 -1.94 -2.24
CA GLY A 213 -6.28 -1.43 -1.19
C GLY A 213 -6.03 0.05 -0.93
N GLY A 214 -7.09 0.77 -0.61
CA GLY A 214 -7.01 2.18 -0.26
C GLY A 214 -8.20 2.61 0.58
N TYR A 215 -8.01 3.63 1.43
CA TYR A 215 -9.07 4.21 2.24
C TYR A 215 -9.19 5.70 1.97
N SER A 216 -10.42 6.24 1.95
CA SER A 216 -10.69 7.66 1.74
C SER A 216 -9.95 8.19 0.50
N ARG A 217 -9.07 9.18 0.65
CA ARG A 217 -8.19 9.69 -0.39
C ARG A 217 -7.42 8.55 -1.10
N GLY A 218 -6.90 7.58 -0.36
CA GLY A 218 -6.20 6.44 -0.92
C GLY A 218 -7.07 5.57 -1.84
N SER A 219 -8.38 5.48 -1.59
CA SER A 219 -9.30 4.73 -2.44
C SER A 219 -9.58 5.40 -3.78
N ILE A 220 -9.48 6.72 -3.84
CA ILE A 220 -9.65 7.49 -5.09
C ILE A 220 -8.40 7.35 -5.96
N ILE A 221 -7.22 7.25 -5.32
CA ILE A 221 -5.93 7.12 -5.97
C ILE A 221 -5.68 5.66 -6.44
N ALA A 222 -6.29 4.67 -5.75
CA ALA A 222 -6.20 3.26 -6.09
C ALA A 222 -6.94 2.91 -7.40
#